data_ef357526aab77483b696d2c9ad62f399
#
_entry.id   ef357526aab77483b696d2c9ad62f399
#
_cell.length_a   1.000
_cell.length_b   1.000
_cell.length_c   1.000
_cell.angle_alpha   90.00
_cell.angle_beta   90.00
_cell.angle_gamma   90.00
#
_symmetry.space_group_name_H-M   'P 1'
#
loop_
_entity.id
_entity.type
_entity.pdbx_description
1 polymer ?
#
loop_
_entity_poly.entity_id
_entity_poly.type
_entity_poly.pdbx_seq_one_letter_code
_entity_poly.pdbx_strand_id
1 'polypeptide(L)'
;MKWKNKGHEFDYIGSKMGKHKKIYIYGCGKWGNELYERLQFADCVAGFIDNNVDYQKKGFEGHSVESIQSFLTDSKRDAIVVIAIEEDTYLKLQLLQAGYELGIDLFDFESFIHYYLPIYAMYSWNVLYYYSISITTTFVCDLKCKACLAFVPQNKHPKHMELSMLKKSIDDFFVAVDFVDFMDI
;
A
#
# COMPACT_ATOMS: atom_id res chain seq x y z
N MET A 1 -22.78 -14.78 6.99
CA MET A 1 -22.39 -15.02 5.58
C MET A 1 -21.21 -15.96 5.61
N LYS A 2 -21.20 -17.08 4.89
CA LYS A 2 -20.01 -17.95 4.83
C LYS A 2 -19.12 -17.46 3.70
N TRP A 3 -17.85 -17.21 3.97
CA TRP A 3 -16.85 -16.94 2.94
C TRP A 3 -16.70 -18.17 2.05
N LYS A 4 -16.95 -18.00 0.76
CA LYS A 4 -16.86 -19.11 -0.20
C LYS A 4 -15.43 -19.53 -0.53
N ASN A 5 -14.48 -18.59 -0.39
CA ASN A 5 -13.10 -18.76 -0.79
C ASN A 5 -12.12 -18.50 0.37
N LYS A 6 -12.44 -18.97 1.57
CA LYS A 6 -11.58 -18.79 2.74
C LYS A 6 -10.18 -19.34 2.47
N GLY A 7 -9.16 -18.49 2.64
CA GLY A 7 -7.77 -18.80 2.34
C GLY A 7 -7.35 -18.55 0.88
N HIS A 8 -8.29 -18.10 0.03
CA HIS A 8 -8.05 -17.80 -1.39
C HIS A 8 -8.62 -16.44 -1.79
N GLU A 9 -8.89 -15.57 -0.81
CA GLU A 9 -9.58 -14.29 -1.00
C GLU A 9 -8.82 -13.35 -1.93
N PHE A 10 -7.50 -13.47 -1.94
CA PHE A 10 -6.60 -12.60 -2.72
C PHE A 10 -5.98 -13.28 -3.95
N ASP A 11 -6.30 -14.54 -4.20
CA ASP A 11 -5.69 -15.30 -5.31
C ASP A 11 -5.90 -14.61 -6.66
N TYR A 12 -7.07 -14.02 -6.86
CA TYR A 12 -7.38 -13.33 -8.10
C TYR A 12 -6.48 -12.10 -8.33
N ILE A 13 -6.31 -11.28 -7.30
CA ILE A 13 -5.46 -10.08 -7.36
C ILE A 13 -4.00 -10.52 -7.45
N GLY A 14 -3.58 -11.43 -6.58
CA GLY A 14 -2.23 -11.95 -6.56
C GLY A 14 -1.83 -12.64 -7.86
N SER A 15 -2.74 -13.36 -8.53
CA SER A 15 -2.47 -13.97 -9.82
C SER A 15 -2.26 -12.93 -10.93
N LYS A 16 -2.97 -11.81 -10.87
CA LYS A 16 -2.79 -10.69 -11.81
C LYS A 16 -1.53 -9.89 -11.55
N MET A 17 -1.26 -9.57 -10.28
CA MET A 17 -0.04 -8.85 -9.90
C MET A 17 1.23 -9.66 -10.13
N GLY A 18 1.13 -10.99 -10.02
CA GLY A 18 2.29 -11.90 -10.03
C GLY A 18 3.05 -11.90 -8.70
N LYS A 19 3.55 -13.07 -8.31
CA LYS A 19 4.36 -13.20 -7.10
C LYS A 19 5.77 -12.64 -7.31
N HIS A 20 6.29 -11.98 -6.28
CA HIS A 20 7.67 -11.48 -6.24
C HIS A 20 8.06 -10.58 -7.42
N LYS A 21 7.09 -9.92 -8.05
CA LYS A 21 7.40 -8.92 -9.09
C LYS A 21 8.27 -7.83 -8.51
N LYS A 22 9.25 -7.40 -9.26
CA LYS A 22 10.07 -6.25 -8.92
C LYS A 22 9.27 -4.97 -9.10
N ILE A 23 9.58 -3.97 -8.28
CA ILE A 23 8.92 -2.67 -8.26
C ILE A 23 9.89 -1.61 -8.76
N TYR A 24 9.45 -0.77 -9.67
CA TYR A 24 10.10 0.48 -10.03
C TYR A 24 9.32 1.64 -9.42
N ILE A 25 10.01 2.53 -8.73
CA ILE A 25 9.43 3.72 -8.13
C ILE A 25 9.70 4.91 -9.04
N TYR A 26 8.64 5.56 -9.54
CA TYR A 26 8.77 6.79 -10.30
C TYR A 26 8.77 7.99 -9.38
N GLY A 27 9.92 8.67 -9.29
CA GLY A 27 10.19 9.83 -8.45
C GLY A 27 11.18 9.53 -7.33
N CYS A 28 12.26 10.32 -7.27
CA CYS A 28 13.29 10.26 -6.23
C CYS A 28 13.08 11.33 -5.15
N GLY A 29 11.86 11.83 -4.99
CA GLY A 29 11.49 12.81 -3.98
C GLY A 29 11.02 12.19 -2.66
N LYS A 30 10.32 13.00 -1.85
CA LYS A 30 9.80 12.59 -0.54
C LYS A 30 8.96 11.32 -0.61
N TRP A 31 7.99 11.24 -1.52
CA TRP A 31 7.10 10.07 -1.64
C TRP A 31 7.81 8.84 -2.18
N GLY A 32 8.79 9.01 -3.08
CA GLY A 32 9.62 7.90 -3.54
C GLY A 32 10.45 7.30 -2.42
N ASN A 33 11.04 8.14 -1.56
CA ASN A 33 11.77 7.70 -0.39
C ASN A 33 10.84 7.00 0.62
N GLU A 34 9.69 7.59 0.91
CA GLU A 34 8.69 7.02 1.81
C GLU A 34 8.23 5.63 1.35
N LEU A 35 7.96 5.48 0.05
CA LEU A 35 7.60 4.18 -0.51
C LEU A 35 8.75 3.18 -0.41
N TYR A 36 9.97 3.60 -0.69
CA TYR A 36 11.15 2.77 -0.57
C TYR A 36 11.34 2.23 0.86
N GLU A 37 11.22 3.10 1.86
CA GLU A 37 11.30 2.71 3.27
C GLU A 37 10.26 1.65 3.64
N ARG A 38 9.03 1.79 3.14
CA ARG A 38 7.95 0.82 3.37
C ARG A 38 8.20 -0.53 2.69
N LEU A 39 8.99 -0.58 1.63
CA LEU A 39 9.28 -1.80 0.87
C LEU A 39 10.55 -2.53 1.34
N GLN A 40 11.27 -2.00 2.32
CA GLN A 40 12.53 -2.58 2.81
C GLN A 40 12.40 -3.98 3.40
N PHE A 41 11.20 -4.39 3.83
CA PHE A 41 10.94 -5.75 4.32
C PHE A 41 11.14 -6.84 3.25
N ALA A 42 11.16 -6.44 1.98
CA ALA A 42 11.14 -7.38 0.87
C ALA A 42 12.07 -6.92 -0.25
N ASP A 43 13.25 -7.14 -0.33
CA ASP A 43 14.18 -6.77 -1.42
C ASP A 43 13.53 -6.78 -2.85
N CYS A 44 12.48 -5.98 -3.01
CA CYS A 44 11.61 -5.99 -4.19
C CYS A 44 11.80 -4.77 -5.10
N VAL A 45 12.47 -3.70 -4.63
CA VAL A 45 12.73 -2.52 -5.45
C VAL A 45 13.83 -2.81 -6.45
N ALA A 46 13.51 -2.71 -7.74
CA ALA A 46 14.48 -2.93 -8.82
C ALA A 46 15.26 -1.67 -9.17
N GLY A 47 14.67 -0.50 -8.97
CA GLY A 47 15.28 0.79 -9.27
C GLY A 47 14.27 1.92 -9.25
N PHE A 48 14.75 3.09 -9.59
CA PHE A 48 13.94 4.30 -9.66
C PHE A 48 13.87 4.84 -11.09
N ILE A 49 12.80 5.57 -11.36
CA ILE A 49 12.61 6.31 -12.60
C ILE A 49 12.52 7.78 -12.24
N ASP A 50 13.40 8.61 -12.75
CA ASP A 50 13.37 10.06 -12.56
C ASP A 50 14.06 10.76 -13.72
N ASN A 51 13.49 11.87 -14.20
CA ASN A 51 14.09 12.65 -15.30
C ASN A 51 15.20 13.60 -14.82
N ASN A 52 15.43 13.72 -13.52
CA ASN A 52 16.52 14.50 -12.97
C ASN A 52 17.88 13.81 -13.22
N VAL A 53 18.73 14.48 -14.01
CA VAL A 53 20.05 13.97 -14.43
C VAL A 53 20.99 13.72 -13.23
N ASP A 54 20.82 14.45 -12.14
CA ASP A 54 21.66 14.26 -10.96
C ASP A 54 21.35 12.94 -10.25
N TYR A 55 20.08 12.57 -10.14
CA TYR A 55 19.71 11.25 -9.64
C TYR A 55 20.16 10.13 -10.58
N GLN A 56 20.02 10.31 -11.89
CA GLN A 56 20.50 9.31 -12.86
C GLN A 56 22.00 9.03 -12.74
N LYS A 57 22.80 10.05 -12.41
CA LYS A 57 24.27 9.90 -12.24
C LYS A 57 24.65 9.30 -10.90
N LYS A 58 23.97 9.68 -9.83
CA LYS A 58 24.35 9.32 -8.45
C LYS A 58 23.67 8.06 -7.96
N GLY A 59 22.55 7.68 -8.57
CA GLY A 59 21.61 6.73 -8.00
C GLY A 59 20.75 7.35 -6.89
N PHE A 60 19.86 6.55 -6.32
CA PHE A 60 19.01 6.92 -5.20
C PHE A 60 18.84 5.70 -4.30
N GLU A 61 19.03 5.86 -2.99
CA GLU A 61 18.95 4.78 -1.98
C GLU A 61 19.70 3.49 -2.37
N GLY A 62 20.86 3.63 -2.99
CA GLY A 62 21.68 2.51 -3.45
C GLY A 62 21.23 1.84 -4.73
N HIS A 63 20.16 2.31 -5.35
CA HIS A 63 19.61 1.80 -6.60
C HIS A 63 19.95 2.69 -7.80
N SER A 64 19.93 2.09 -9.00
CA SER A 64 20.01 2.83 -10.26
C SER A 64 18.77 3.69 -10.50
N VAL A 65 18.96 4.83 -11.15
CA VAL A 65 17.89 5.72 -11.59
C VAL A 65 17.95 5.86 -13.10
N GLU A 66 16.85 5.65 -13.78
CA GLU A 66 16.72 5.79 -15.24
C GLU A 66 15.75 6.91 -15.59
N SER A 67 15.92 7.52 -16.77
CA SER A 67 14.88 8.38 -17.33
C SER A 67 13.67 7.56 -17.76
N ILE A 68 12.48 8.20 -17.83
CA ILE A 68 11.30 7.51 -18.37
C ILE A 68 11.52 7.04 -19.82
N GLN A 69 12.26 7.80 -20.62
CA GLN A 69 12.58 7.43 -22.00
C GLN A 69 13.45 6.15 -22.05
N SER A 70 14.47 6.06 -21.19
CA SER A 70 15.30 4.86 -21.07
C SER A 70 14.46 3.67 -20.60
N PHE A 71 13.63 3.88 -19.60
CA PHE A 71 12.76 2.83 -19.05
C PHE A 71 11.79 2.25 -20.08
N LEU A 72 11.28 3.09 -21.00
CA LEU A 72 10.32 2.70 -22.04
C LEU A 72 10.98 2.28 -23.37
N THR A 73 12.31 2.35 -23.50
CA THR A 73 13.01 2.01 -24.76
C THR A 73 12.90 0.52 -25.09
N ASP A 74 12.99 -0.31 -24.07
CA ASP A 74 12.75 -1.74 -24.20
C ASP A 74 11.25 -2.04 -24.12
N SER A 75 10.84 -3.23 -24.52
CA SER A 75 9.45 -3.69 -24.34
C SER A 75 9.03 -3.57 -22.88
N LYS A 76 7.72 -3.46 -22.63
CA LYS A 76 7.13 -3.46 -21.29
C LYS A 76 7.83 -4.49 -20.38
N ARG A 77 8.39 -4.02 -19.27
CA ARG A 77 9.04 -4.90 -18.28
C ARG A 77 8.00 -5.63 -17.44
N ASP A 78 8.29 -6.85 -17.07
CA ASP A 78 7.47 -7.61 -16.11
C ASP A 78 7.72 -7.12 -14.68
N ALA A 79 7.28 -5.91 -14.40
CA ALA A 79 7.47 -5.20 -13.15
C ALA A 79 6.25 -4.36 -12.82
N ILE A 80 6.10 -4.00 -11.56
CA ILE A 80 5.14 -3.02 -11.09
C ILE A 80 5.80 -1.64 -11.14
N VAL A 81 5.08 -0.64 -11.62
CA VAL A 81 5.50 0.77 -11.58
C VAL A 81 4.59 1.52 -10.62
N VAL A 82 5.17 2.20 -9.63
CA VAL A 82 4.43 3.05 -8.71
C VAL A 82 4.86 4.50 -8.90
N ILE A 83 3.90 5.36 -9.23
CA ILE A 83 4.13 6.78 -9.46
C ILE A 83 4.07 7.50 -8.11
N ALA A 84 5.22 7.98 -7.63
CA ALA A 84 5.41 8.65 -6.36
C ALA A 84 5.74 10.14 -6.52
N ILE A 85 4.92 10.85 -7.33
CA ILE A 85 5.00 12.30 -7.57
C ILE A 85 3.60 12.91 -7.61
N GLU A 86 3.47 14.22 -7.38
CA GLU A 86 2.16 14.90 -7.29
C GLU A 86 1.44 15.02 -8.65
N GLU A 87 2.15 15.42 -9.70
CA GLU A 87 1.56 15.58 -11.04
C GLU A 87 1.96 14.42 -11.94
N ASP A 88 1.06 13.48 -12.11
CA ASP A 88 1.31 12.21 -12.77
C ASP A 88 0.64 12.02 -14.14
N THR A 89 -0.29 12.90 -14.53
CA THR A 89 -1.18 12.68 -15.69
C THR A 89 -0.43 12.36 -16.98
N TYR A 90 0.61 13.11 -17.29
CA TYR A 90 1.38 12.89 -18.54
C TYR A 90 2.18 11.58 -18.49
N LEU A 91 2.79 11.29 -17.35
CA LEU A 91 3.57 10.06 -17.14
C LEU A 91 2.70 8.82 -17.15
N LYS A 92 1.55 8.92 -16.50
CA LYS A 92 0.55 7.86 -16.49
C LYS A 92 0.11 7.50 -17.92
N LEU A 93 -0.13 8.52 -18.75
CA LEU A 93 -0.46 8.30 -20.16
C LEU A 93 0.67 7.60 -20.94
N GLN A 94 1.93 7.98 -20.74
CA GLN A 94 3.07 7.32 -21.39
C GLN A 94 3.18 5.83 -20.98
N LEU A 95 3.02 5.52 -19.69
CA LEU A 95 3.06 4.15 -19.21
C LEU A 95 1.89 3.32 -19.73
N LEU A 96 0.67 3.89 -19.75
CA LEU A 96 -0.50 3.24 -20.34
C LEU A 96 -0.30 2.94 -21.84
N GLN A 97 0.27 3.90 -22.60
CA GLN A 97 0.59 3.69 -24.01
C GLN A 97 1.67 2.62 -24.22
N ALA A 98 2.58 2.44 -23.26
CA ALA A 98 3.57 1.38 -23.26
C ALA A 98 3.00 0.01 -22.84
N GLY A 99 1.69 -0.06 -22.54
CA GLY A 99 0.98 -1.29 -22.22
C GLY A 99 0.94 -1.66 -20.73
N TYR A 100 1.31 -0.74 -19.84
CA TYR A 100 1.04 -0.92 -18.41
C TYR A 100 -0.45 -0.76 -18.12
N GLU A 101 -0.97 -1.49 -17.14
CA GLU A 101 -2.38 -1.51 -16.79
C GLU A 101 -2.61 -0.98 -15.38
N LEU A 102 -3.47 0.04 -15.27
CA LEU A 102 -3.81 0.63 -13.97
C LEU A 102 -4.46 -0.41 -13.05
N GLY A 103 -3.98 -0.49 -11.82
CA GLY A 103 -4.49 -1.44 -10.84
C GLY A 103 -3.99 -2.89 -11.03
N ILE A 104 -3.07 -3.12 -11.96
CA ILE A 104 -2.44 -4.43 -12.20
C ILE A 104 -0.91 -4.33 -12.06
N ASP A 105 -0.28 -3.46 -12.82
CA ASP A 105 1.16 -3.22 -12.82
C ASP A 105 1.54 -1.74 -12.87
N LEU A 106 0.55 -0.85 -12.84
CA LEU A 106 0.70 0.59 -12.71
C LEU A 106 -0.18 1.13 -11.59
N PHE A 107 0.41 1.84 -10.66
CA PHE A 107 -0.28 2.41 -9.51
C PHE A 107 0.18 3.85 -9.26
N ASP A 108 -0.71 4.68 -8.72
CA ASP A 108 -0.32 5.87 -7.98
C ASP A 108 0.08 5.50 -6.55
N PHE A 109 0.82 6.40 -5.89
CA PHE A 109 1.35 6.20 -4.55
C PHE A 109 0.26 5.82 -3.53
N GLU A 110 -0.83 6.60 -3.47
CA GLU A 110 -1.91 6.41 -2.51
C GLU A 110 -2.63 5.07 -2.71
N SER A 111 -3.01 4.78 -3.95
CA SER A 111 -3.67 3.51 -4.26
C SER A 111 -2.77 2.32 -3.95
N PHE A 112 -1.46 2.44 -4.21
CA PHE A 112 -0.53 1.36 -3.94
C PHE A 112 -0.41 1.07 -2.44
N ILE A 113 -0.13 2.08 -1.61
CA ILE A 113 0.10 1.86 -0.17
C ILE A 113 -1.18 1.46 0.57
N HIS A 114 -2.34 2.00 0.18
CA HIS A 114 -3.59 1.76 0.91
C HIS A 114 -4.26 0.44 0.53
N TYR A 115 -4.17 0.03 -0.74
CA TYR A 115 -4.97 -1.09 -1.23
C TYR A 115 -4.13 -2.26 -1.75
N TYR A 116 -2.99 -2.00 -2.38
CA TYR A 116 -2.25 -3.03 -3.08
C TYR A 116 -1.05 -3.56 -2.29
N LEU A 117 -0.34 -2.70 -1.58
CA LEU A 117 0.82 -3.12 -0.77
C LEU A 117 0.45 -4.18 0.28
N PRO A 118 -0.66 -4.06 1.04
CA PRO A 118 -1.07 -5.10 1.98
C PRO A 118 -1.29 -6.46 1.31
N ILE A 119 -1.97 -6.47 0.15
CA ILE A 119 -2.23 -7.70 -0.61
C ILE A 119 -0.95 -8.27 -1.20
N TYR A 120 -0.11 -7.41 -1.77
CA TYR A 120 1.16 -7.77 -2.37
C TYR A 120 2.14 -8.37 -1.34
N ALA A 121 2.25 -7.74 -0.17
CA ALA A 121 3.08 -8.22 0.94
C ALA A 121 2.64 -9.60 1.41
N MET A 122 1.34 -9.79 1.63
CA MET A 122 0.79 -11.06 2.07
C MET A 122 0.95 -12.15 1.01
N TYR A 123 0.63 -11.84 -0.25
CA TYR A 123 0.65 -12.83 -1.33
C TYR A 123 2.08 -13.24 -1.74
N SER A 124 3.01 -12.29 -1.76
CA SER A 124 4.38 -12.54 -2.23
C SER A 124 5.33 -12.98 -1.12
N TRP A 125 5.19 -12.47 0.09
CA TRP A 125 6.13 -12.71 1.19
C TRP A 125 5.51 -13.29 2.46
N ASN A 126 4.20 -13.51 2.46
CA ASN A 126 3.47 -13.95 3.67
C ASN A 126 3.65 -12.99 4.85
N VAL A 127 3.70 -11.70 4.55
CA VAL A 127 3.85 -10.60 5.51
C VAL A 127 2.50 -9.93 5.68
N LEU A 128 2.02 -9.83 6.92
CA LEU A 128 0.81 -9.10 7.27
C LEU A 128 1.15 -7.62 7.49
N TYR A 129 0.85 -6.84 6.47
CA TYR A 129 1.04 -5.40 6.45
C TYR A 129 -0.30 -4.69 6.50
N TYR A 130 -0.44 -3.72 7.42
CA TYR A 130 -1.60 -2.83 7.48
C TYR A 130 -1.16 -1.38 7.42
N TYR A 131 -1.77 -0.60 6.54
CA TYR A 131 -1.55 0.85 6.49
C TYR A 131 -2.07 1.52 7.76
N SER A 132 -3.28 1.22 8.16
CA SER A 132 -3.84 1.75 9.41
C SER A 132 -4.77 0.76 10.10
N ILE A 133 -4.80 0.86 11.41
CA ILE A 133 -5.80 0.20 12.24
C ILE A 133 -6.45 1.24 13.15
N SER A 134 -7.74 1.10 13.38
CA SER A 134 -8.48 1.91 14.34
C SER A 134 -9.13 1.04 15.39
N ILE A 135 -8.89 1.32 16.65
CA ILE A 135 -9.51 0.63 17.78
C ILE A 135 -10.56 1.52 18.42
N THR A 136 -11.81 1.18 18.25
CA THR A 136 -12.90 1.91 18.89
C THR A 136 -13.00 1.52 20.37
N THR A 137 -12.59 2.45 21.24
CA THR A 137 -12.56 2.22 22.71
C THR A 137 -13.87 2.55 23.39
N THR A 138 -14.77 3.29 22.74
CA THR A 138 -16.08 3.64 23.29
C THR A 138 -17.16 3.69 22.23
N PHE A 139 -18.35 3.23 22.59
CA PHE A 139 -19.59 3.45 21.84
C PHE A 139 -20.50 4.47 22.54
N VAL A 140 -20.03 5.16 23.56
CA VAL A 140 -20.75 6.24 24.22
C VAL A 140 -20.59 7.51 23.41
N CYS A 141 -21.70 8.06 22.91
CA CYS A 141 -21.72 9.30 22.16
C CYS A 141 -22.95 10.11 22.56
N ASP A 142 -22.76 11.36 22.90
CA ASP A 142 -23.80 12.34 23.25
C ASP A 142 -24.40 13.04 22.02
N LEU A 143 -23.76 12.91 20.87
CA LEU A 143 -24.24 13.46 19.60
C LEU A 143 -25.26 12.55 18.95
N LYS A 144 -26.33 13.12 18.43
CA LYS A 144 -27.38 12.43 17.67
C LYS A 144 -27.33 12.79 16.19
N CYS A 145 -26.16 12.58 15.56
CA CYS A 145 -25.96 12.94 14.16
C CYS A 145 -26.85 12.09 13.24
N LYS A 146 -27.65 12.75 12.38
CA LYS A 146 -28.54 12.04 11.43
C LYS A 146 -27.80 11.15 10.43
N ALA A 147 -26.52 11.48 10.14
CA ALA A 147 -25.67 10.73 9.22
C ALA A 147 -24.71 9.76 9.90
N CYS A 148 -24.89 9.48 11.20
CA CYS A 148 -23.99 8.57 11.92
C CYS A 148 -24.32 7.11 11.56
N LEU A 149 -23.48 6.51 10.75
CA LEU A 149 -23.58 5.10 10.37
C LEU A 149 -23.02 4.15 11.44
N ALA A 150 -22.07 4.63 12.25
CA ALA A 150 -21.34 3.78 13.18
C ALA A 150 -22.01 3.65 14.57
N PHE A 151 -22.55 4.73 15.11
CA PHE A 151 -22.92 4.77 16.52
C PHE A 151 -24.44 4.70 16.77
N VAL A 152 -25.24 5.47 16.07
CA VAL A 152 -26.67 5.63 16.39
C VAL A 152 -27.51 4.35 16.21
N PRO A 153 -27.34 3.55 15.16
CA PRO A 153 -28.17 2.35 14.98
C PRO A 153 -27.87 1.23 15.97
N GLN A 154 -26.65 1.23 16.53
CA GLN A 154 -26.16 0.12 17.36
C GLN A 154 -26.09 0.44 18.85
N ASN A 155 -26.30 1.69 19.23
CA ASN A 155 -26.07 2.18 20.59
C ASN A 155 -27.25 1.91 21.55
N LYS A 156 -27.75 0.67 21.57
CA LYS A 156 -28.76 0.25 22.55
C LYS A 156 -28.19 0.14 23.97
N HIS A 157 -26.89 -0.14 24.06
CA HIS A 157 -26.19 -0.31 25.34
C HIS A 157 -24.75 0.23 25.20
N PRO A 158 -24.58 1.57 25.30
CA PRO A 158 -23.28 2.18 25.14
C PRO A 158 -22.31 1.67 26.22
N LYS A 159 -21.13 1.24 25.80
CA LYS A 159 -20.08 0.72 26.69
C LYS A 159 -18.75 1.34 26.34
N HIS A 160 -17.91 1.52 27.34
CA HIS A 160 -16.50 1.73 27.19
C HIS A 160 -15.77 0.39 27.19
N MET A 161 -14.67 0.31 26.45
CA MET A 161 -13.75 -0.82 26.53
C MET A 161 -12.94 -0.69 27.83
N GLU A 162 -12.85 -1.77 28.60
CA GLU A 162 -11.97 -1.82 29.76
C GLU A 162 -10.49 -1.73 29.33
N LEU A 163 -9.68 -0.99 30.10
CA LEU A 163 -8.25 -0.79 29.78
C LEU A 163 -7.48 -2.10 29.63
N SER A 164 -7.82 -3.10 30.46
CA SER A 164 -7.22 -4.43 30.38
C SER A 164 -7.53 -5.14 29.06
N MET A 165 -8.78 -4.97 28.56
CA MET A 165 -9.20 -5.51 27.27
C MET A 165 -8.50 -4.80 26.12
N LEU A 166 -8.38 -3.46 26.16
CA LEU A 166 -7.64 -2.69 25.17
C LEU A 166 -6.18 -3.15 25.08
N LYS A 167 -5.47 -3.22 26.22
CA LYS A 167 -4.10 -3.70 26.26
C LYS A 167 -3.95 -5.09 25.66
N LYS A 168 -4.81 -6.03 26.09
CA LYS A 168 -4.81 -7.39 25.54
C LYS A 168 -5.04 -7.40 24.03
N SER A 169 -5.99 -6.61 23.53
CA SER A 169 -6.28 -6.55 22.09
C SER A 169 -5.10 -6.03 21.28
N ILE A 170 -4.39 -5.02 21.81
CA ILE A 170 -3.17 -4.48 21.19
C ILE A 170 -2.07 -5.55 21.18
N ASP A 171 -1.82 -6.20 22.31
CA ASP A 171 -0.80 -7.25 22.42
C ASP A 171 -1.09 -8.42 21.48
N ASP A 172 -2.33 -8.93 21.46
CA ASP A 172 -2.75 -10.03 20.57
C ASP A 172 -2.61 -9.63 19.07
N PHE A 173 -2.92 -8.37 18.75
CA PHE A 173 -2.80 -7.87 17.38
C PHE A 173 -1.32 -7.83 16.93
N PHE A 174 -0.42 -7.26 17.73
CA PHE A 174 0.99 -7.16 17.40
C PHE A 174 1.74 -8.49 17.40
N VAL A 175 1.18 -9.54 17.98
CA VAL A 175 1.70 -10.91 17.76
C VAL A 175 1.39 -11.43 16.36
N ALA A 176 0.28 -10.99 15.75
CA ALA A 176 -0.20 -11.50 14.48
C ALA A 176 0.22 -10.66 13.26
N VAL A 177 0.59 -9.40 13.46
CA VAL A 177 0.84 -8.44 12.38
C VAL A 177 2.31 -8.05 12.34
N ASP A 178 2.91 -8.08 11.15
CA ASP A 178 4.32 -7.77 10.97
C ASP A 178 4.58 -6.26 10.89
N PHE A 179 3.69 -5.52 10.22
CA PHE A 179 3.84 -4.07 10.02
C PHE A 179 2.51 -3.32 10.09
N VAL A 180 2.54 -2.19 10.79
CA VAL A 180 1.44 -1.19 10.85
C VAL A 180 2.05 0.20 10.79
N ASP A 181 1.56 1.06 9.89
CA ASP A 181 2.04 2.45 9.79
C ASP A 181 1.34 3.37 10.78
N PHE A 182 0.03 3.21 10.94
CA PHE A 182 -0.79 4.05 11.80
C PHE A 182 -1.69 3.24 12.74
N MET A 183 -1.81 3.72 13.98
CA MET A 183 -2.78 3.22 14.94
C MET A 183 -3.54 4.38 15.56
N ASP A 184 -4.87 4.36 15.44
CA ASP A 184 -5.80 5.26 16.13
C ASP A 184 -6.51 4.54 17.27
N ILE A 185 -6.65 5.22 18.43
CA ILE A 185 -7.31 4.69 19.62
C ILE A 185 -8.40 5.63 20.11
#